data_df5bdb527d96e09955a9f6797bfb6814
#
_entry.id   df5bdb527d96e09955a9f6797bfb6814
#
_cell.length_a   1.000
_cell.length_b   1.000
_cell.length_c   1.000
_cell.angle_alpha   90.00
_cell.angle_beta   90.00
_cell.angle_gamma   90.00
#
_symmetry.space_group_name_H-M   'P 1'
#
loop_
_entity.id
_entity.type
_entity.pdbx_description
1 polymer ?
#
loop_
_entity_poly.entity_id
_entity_poly.type
_entity_poly.pdbx_seq_one_letter_code
_entity_poly.pdbx_strand_id
1 'polypeptide(L)'
;MGFNSWVTHVIGACVREESFDSYSLTALGGRQTVFLDKQLLKRFAEAYDIPADRIRQFLDSELIDTDTLRTRSGVPDHAYISLMTGTSTTTFDVTDYENADAILDLNIPFSQQASKELLQNCSFVYDGGCLDNVFDPATALKNLVSLLKPNGRIVNWAAASNWPGAYAMVSPEWLFSFYALNGFKNIRVYLFLPFDDGSSKWPNLKASVFRYSPIFTRAEGWDPWKAALSHPGHPAFVLATAELEFPGQLDGWKTPIQSHYLTKDHFDWRLVSNDTPDLPFVFVDNQNDNEAIRRPFNSDHYGFIGTLATMPHS
;
A
#
# COMPACT_ATOMS: atom_id res chain seq x y z
N MET A 1 -4.25 -11.77 -1.31
CA MET A 1 -4.62 -10.96 -2.51
C MET A 1 -3.39 -10.88 -3.39
N GLY A 2 -3.52 -10.80 -4.73
CA GLY A 2 -2.35 -10.61 -5.61
C GLY A 2 -2.14 -9.14 -5.95
N PHE A 3 -1.02 -8.83 -6.59
CA PHE A 3 -0.76 -7.51 -7.16
C PHE A 3 -1.67 -7.27 -8.37
N ASN A 4 -2.58 -6.35 -8.25
CA ASN A 4 -3.39 -5.85 -9.35
C ASN A 4 -2.76 -4.58 -9.97
N SER A 5 -3.39 -4.02 -10.99
CA SER A 5 -2.91 -2.80 -11.63
C SER A 5 -2.77 -1.60 -10.69
N TRP A 6 -3.65 -1.45 -9.69
CA TRP A 6 -3.59 -0.31 -8.75
C TRP A 6 -2.35 -0.39 -7.87
N VAL A 7 -2.06 -1.57 -7.31
CA VAL A 7 -0.84 -1.81 -6.52
C VAL A 7 0.40 -1.57 -7.38
N THR A 8 0.37 -1.98 -8.65
CA THR A 8 1.45 -1.71 -9.60
C THR A 8 1.68 -0.22 -9.80
N HIS A 9 0.63 0.58 -9.93
CA HIS A 9 0.72 2.04 -9.98
C HIS A 9 1.32 2.62 -8.70
N VAL A 10 0.92 2.13 -7.54
CA VAL A 10 1.44 2.60 -6.26
C VAL A 10 2.93 2.35 -6.10
N ILE A 11 3.36 1.11 -6.36
CA ILE A 11 4.78 0.76 -6.27
C ILE A 11 5.58 1.56 -7.29
N GLY A 12 5.08 1.70 -8.52
CA GLY A 12 5.71 2.54 -9.53
C GLY A 12 5.86 3.99 -9.10
N ALA A 13 4.81 4.57 -8.52
CA ALA A 13 4.85 5.95 -8.01
C ALA A 13 5.82 6.12 -6.83
N CYS A 14 5.91 5.13 -5.93
CA CYS A 14 6.90 5.15 -4.85
C CYS A 14 8.34 5.09 -5.39
N VAL A 15 8.58 4.25 -6.38
CA VAL A 15 9.92 4.11 -7.00
C VAL A 15 10.32 5.34 -7.80
N ARG A 16 9.37 5.99 -8.48
CA ARG A 16 9.61 7.24 -9.20
C ARG A 16 9.98 8.39 -8.27
N GLU A 17 9.39 8.41 -7.07
CA GLU A 17 9.67 9.44 -6.08
C GLU A 17 11.05 9.23 -5.42
N GLU A 18 11.44 7.98 -5.20
CA GLU A 18 12.66 7.62 -4.49
C GLU A 18 13.32 6.39 -5.11
N SER A 19 14.60 6.49 -5.39
CA SER A 19 15.40 5.35 -5.82
C SER A 19 15.82 4.49 -4.62
N PHE A 20 15.61 3.19 -4.72
CA PHE A 20 16.08 2.24 -3.71
C PHE A 20 17.50 1.78 -4.03
N ASP A 21 18.31 1.65 -2.98
CA ASP A 21 19.63 1.05 -3.09
C ASP A 21 19.50 -0.44 -3.44
N SER A 22 20.17 -0.88 -4.51
CA SER A 22 20.16 -2.27 -4.98
C SER A 22 20.67 -3.30 -3.96
N TYR A 23 21.43 -2.86 -2.96
CA TYR A 23 21.88 -3.70 -1.84
C TYR A 23 20.86 -3.80 -0.70
N SER A 24 19.75 -3.09 -0.84
CA SER A 24 18.70 -3.08 0.15
C SER A 24 17.79 -4.30 0.05
N LEU A 25 17.10 -4.60 1.15
CA LEU A 25 16.12 -5.67 1.24
C LEU A 25 14.70 -5.11 1.16
N THR A 26 13.85 -5.78 0.40
CA THR A 26 12.38 -5.57 0.40
C THR A 26 11.71 -6.74 1.09
N ALA A 27 10.88 -6.47 2.08
CA ALA A 27 10.04 -7.48 2.73
C ALA A 27 8.61 -7.45 2.19
N LEU A 28 8.07 -8.63 1.92
CA LEU A 28 6.70 -8.83 1.43
C LEU A 28 5.91 -9.69 2.41
N GLY A 29 4.73 -9.22 2.80
CA GLY A 29 3.78 -10.04 3.55
C GLY A 29 3.04 -11.00 2.62
N GLY A 30 3.35 -12.30 2.75
CA GLY A 30 2.81 -13.37 1.92
C GLY A 30 3.30 -13.35 0.47
N ARG A 31 3.42 -14.52 -0.11
CA ARG A 31 3.69 -14.66 -1.56
C ARG A 31 2.50 -14.14 -2.37
N GLN A 32 2.80 -13.44 -3.44
CA GLN A 32 1.80 -12.79 -4.26
C GLN A 32 2.03 -13.09 -5.74
N THR A 33 0.95 -13.22 -6.49
CA THR A 33 1.01 -13.25 -7.95
C THR A 33 0.64 -11.89 -8.51
N VAL A 34 1.44 -11.38 -9.43
CA VAL A 34 1.10 -10.17 -10.17
C VAL A 34 0.18 -10.55 -11.33
N PHE A 35 -1.06 -10.05 -11.31
CA PHE A 35 -2.09 -10.38 -12.31
C PHE A 35 -1.93 -9.63 -13.65
N LEU A 36 -0.70 -9.32 -14.00
CA LEU A 36 -0.31 -8.67 -15.24
C LEU A 36 0.74 -9.53 -15.93
N ASP A 37 0.69 -9.59 -17.25
CA ASP A 37 1.71 -10.27 -18.03
C ASP A 37 2.99 -9.42 -18.16
N LYS A 38 4.06 -10.03 -18.65
CA LYS A 38 5.36 -9.37 -18.82
C LYS A 38 5.29 -8.10 -19.69
N GLN A 39 4.45 -8.09 -20.72
CA GLN A 39 4.37 -6.95 -21.64
C GLN A 39 3.65 -5.78 -20.97
N LEU A 40 2.61 -6.05 -20.19
CA LEU A 40 1.94 -5.03 -19.39
C LEU A 40 2.88 -4.49 -18.32
N LEU A 41 3.62 -5.33 -17.60
CA LEU A 41 4.61 -4.91 -16.61
C LEU A 41 5.74 -4.08 -17.23
N LYS A 42 6.19 -4.41 -18.45
CA LYS A 42 7.11 -3.57 -19.21
C LYS A 42 6.55 -2.16 -19.38
N ARG A 43 5.29 -2.04 -19.82
CA ARG A 43 4.64 -0.73 -20.02
C ARG A 43 4.51 0.06 -18.70
N PHE A 44 4.19 -0.61 -17.60
CA PHE A 44 4.20 0.03 -16.29
C PHE A 44 5.61 0.51 -15.92
N ALA A 45 6.62 -0.32 -16.10
CA ALA A 45 7.99 0.03 -15.81
C ALA A 45 8.46 1.26 -16.63
N GLU A 46 8.12 1.29 -17.92
CA GLU A 46 8.41 2.43 -18.80
C GLU A 46 7.67 3.70 -18.34
N ALA A 47 6.40 3.60 -17.97
CA ALA A 47 5.59 4.72 -17.51
C ALA A 47 6.07 5.31 -16.18
N TYR A 48 6.79 4.54 -15.38
CA TYR A 48 7.38 4.97 -14.10
C TYR A 48 8.91 5.15 -14.17
N ASP A 49 9.46 5.32 -15.36
CA ASP A 49 10.87 5.67 -15.61
C ASP A 49 11.87 4.63 -15.06
N ILE A 50 11.47 3.35 -15.02
CA ILE A 50 12.36 2.27 -14.60
C ILE A 50 13.50 2.11 -15.62
N PRO A 51 14.78 1.94 -15.18
CA PRO A 51 15.91 1.81 -16.08
C PRO A 51 15.77 0.73 -17.14
N ALA A 52 16.08 1.05 -18.40
CA ALA A 52 15.88 0.17 -19.54
C ALA A 52 16.66 -1.15 -19.48
N ASP A 53 17.82 -1.16 -18.83
CA ASP A 53 18.62 -2.36 -18.58
C ASP A 53 17.90 -3.32 -17.63
N ARG A 54 17.27 -2.81 -16.58
CA ARG A 54 16.46 -3.61 -15.65
C ARG A 54 15.22 -4.20 -16.35
N ILE A 55 14.54 -3.40 -17.18
CA ILE A 55 13.41 -3.89 -17.99
C ILE A 55 13.86 -5.02 -18.92
N ARG A 56 15.01 -4.86 -19.58
CA ARG A 56 15.56 -5.91 -20.47
C ARG A 56 15.88 -7.18 -19.70
N GLN A 57 16.57 -7.07 -18.57
CA GLN A 57 16.90 -8.22 -17.72
C GLN A 57 15.63 -8.96 -17.27
N PHE A 58 14.57 -8.23 -16.91
CA PHE A 58 13.29 -8.83 -16.56
C PHE A 58 12.64 -9.58 -17.74
N LEU A 59 12.65 -9.00 -18.93
CA LEU A 59 12.07 -9.63 -20.12
C LEU A 59 12.81 -10.91 -20.53
N ASP A 60 14.13 -10.89 -20.41
CA ASP A 60 15.00 -12.02 -20.77
C ASP A 60 15.02 -13.15 -19.70
N SER A 61 14.55 -12.85 -18.47
CA SER A 61 14.50 -13.84 -17.39
C SER A 61 13.50 -14.96 -17.67
N GLU A 62 13.88 -16.21 -17.38
CA GLU A 62 12.91 -17.31 -17.27
C GLU A 62 12.16 -17.14 -15.94
N LEU A 63 10.87 -16.80 -16.03
CA LEU A 63 10.03 -16.72 -14.85
C LEU A 63 9.52 -18.11 -14.50
N ILE A 64 10.10 -18.69 -13.48
CA ILE A 64 9.57 -19.92 -12.88
C ILE A 64 8.50 -19.45 -11.90
N ASP A 65 7.23 -19.67 -12.27
CA ASP A 65 6.14 -19.53 -11.33
C ASP A 65 6.25 -20.68 -10.31
N THR A 66 6.70 -20.35 -9.10
CA THR A 66 6.80 -21.32 -8.01
C THR A 66 5.48 -21.48 -7.25
N ASP A 67 4.47 -20.71 -7.63
CA ASP A 67 3.14 -20.79 -7.04
C ASP A 67 2.34 -21.95 -7.64
N THR A 68 2.57 -23.13 -7.12
CA THR A 68 1.90 -24.39 -7.54
C THR A 68 0.40 -24.41 -7.26
N LEU A 69 -0.13 -23.40 -6.55
CA LEU A 69 -1.52 -23.37 -6.08
C LEU A 69 -2.39 -22.40 -6.86
N ARG A 70 -1.79 -21.46 -7.56
CA ARG A 70 -2.51 -20.45 -8.34
C ARG A 70 -2.43 -20.80 -9.83
N THR A 71 -3.47 -21.43 -10.33
CA THR A 71 -3.64 -21.77 -11.74
C THR A 71 -3.76 -20.56 -12.68
N ARG A 72 -3.43 -19.35 -12.22
CA ARG A 72 -3.53 -18.12 -12.99
C ARG A 72 -2.18 -17.74 -13.57
N SER A 73 -2.18 -17.46 -14.87
CA SER A 73 -1.03 -16.86 -15.54
C SER A 73 -0.70 -15.51 -14.90
N GLY A 74 0.52 -15.32 -14.47
CA GLY A 74 0.98 -14.09 -13.85
C GLY A 74 2.48 -14.08 -13.70
N VAL A 75 3.01 -13.03 -13.09
CA VAL A 75 4.42 -12.87 -12.79
C VAL A 75 4.62 -13.04 -11.28
N PRO A 76 5.65 -13.80 -10.84
CA PRO A 76 5.99 -13.90 -9.43
C PRO A 76 6.33 -12.54 -8.81
N ASP A 77 5.92 -12.34 -7.56
CA ASP A 77 6.13 -11.10 -6.81
C ASP A 77 7.60 -10.65 -6.75
N HIS A 78 8.52 -11.56 -6.47
CA HIS A 78 9.95 -11.25 -6.37
C HIS A 78 10.51 -10.73 -7.70
N ALA A 79 10.09 -11.29 -8.84
CA ALA A 79 10.52 -10.82 -10.15
C ALA A 79 9.97 -9.42 -10.45
N TYR A 80 8.71 -9.16 -10.08
CA TYR A 80 8.09 -7.84 -10.21
C TYR A 80 8.77 -6.79 -9.30
N ILE A 81 8.99 -7.10 -8.03
CA ILE A 81 9.66 -6.18 -7.11
C ILE A 81 11.09 -5.90 -7.57
N SER A 82 11.83 -6.93 -7.99
CA SER A 82 13.17 -6.73 -8.55
C SER A 82 13.15 -5.83 -9.80
N LEU A 83 12.16 -5.99 -10.67
CA LEU A 83 11.96 -5.09 -11.81
C LEU A 83 11.76 -3.64 -11.34
N MET A 84 10.86 -3.42 -10.42
CA MET A 84 10.46 -2.07 -10.02
C MET A 84 11.48 -1.39 -9.10
N THR A 85 11.94 -2.07 -8.06
CA THR A 85 12.80 -1.47 -7.03
C THR A 85 14.30 -1.71 -7.26
N GLY A 86 14.66 -2.80 -7.93
CA GLY A 86 16.05 -3.26 -8.05
C GLY A 86 16.61 -3.93 -6.78
N THR A 87 15.78 -4.17 -5.78
CA THR A 87 16.18 -4.78 -4.51
C THR A 87 15.97 -6.28 -4.52
N SER A 88 16.65 -7.01 -3.63
CA SER A 88 16.31 -8.38 -3.30
C SER A 88 15.04 -8.42 -2.44
N THR A 89 14.32 -9.54 -2.48
CA THR A 89 13.07 -9.71 -1.74
C THR A 89 13.19 -10.81 -0.71
N THR A 90 12.51 -10.63 0.42
CA THR A 90 12.19 -11.67 1.39
C THR A 90 10.70 -11.67 1.63
N THR A 91 10.07 -12.83 1.52
CA THR A 91 8.66 -13.03 1.82
C THR A 91 8.49 -13.73 3.15
N PHE A 92 7.46 -13.35 3.89
CA PHE A 92 7.11 -14.03 5.14
C PHE A 92 5.62 -14.38 5.16
N ASP A 93 5.31 -15.51 5.77
CA ASP A 93 3.94 -15.99 5.95
C ASP A 93 3.84 -16.79 7.26
N VAL A 94 2.63 -17.05 7.72
CA VAL A 94 2.37 -17.88 8.91
C VAL A 94 2.64 -19.37 8.65
N THR A 95 2.69 -19.78 7.39
CA THR A 95 2.95 -21.16 6.95
C THR A 95 3.92 -21.19 5.78
N ASP A 96 4.47 -22.36 5.49
CA ASP A 96 5.30 -22.62 4.32
C ASP A 96 4.50 -22.93 3.04
N TYR A 97 3.17 -22.84 3.11
CA TYR A 97 2.26 -23.28 2.04
C TYR A 97 2.51 -22.59 0.69
N GLU A 98 2.95 -21.34 0.70
CA GLU A 98 3.31 -20.59 -0.51
C GLU A 98 4.84 -20.40 -0.66
N ASN A 99 5.66 -21.27 -0.06
CA ASN A 99 7.12 -21.19 -0.10
C ASN A 99 7.66 -19.81 0.36
N ALA A 100 7.15 -19.29 1.46
CA ALA A 100 7.68 -18.06 2.06
C ALA A 100 9.14 -18.29 2.53
N ASP A 101 9.96 -17.24 2.42
CA ASP A 101 11.37 -17.31 2.82
C ASP A 101 11.53 -17.35 4.36
N ALA A 102 10.55 -16.82 5.09
CA ALA A 102 10.52 -16.88 6.55
C ALA A 102 9.11 -17.19 7.05
N ILE A 103 9.01 -18.08 8.03
CA ILE A 103 7.74 -18.41 8.68
C ILE A 103 7.58 -17.52 9.91
N LEU A 104 6.68 -16.54 9.81
CA LEU A 104 6.42 -15.52 10.83
C LEU A 104 4.92 -15.30 10.99
N ASP A 105 4.42 -15.43 12.23
CA ASP A 105 3.04 -15.11 12.55
C ASP A 105 2.90 -13.61 12.89
N LEU A 106 2.15 -12.90 12.08
CA LEU A 106 1.89 -11.47 12.30
C LEU A 106 1.11 -11.15 13.58
N ASN A 107 0.45 -12.13 14.20
CA ASN A 107 -0.21 -11.95 15.51
C ASN A 107 0.75 -12.05 16.69
N ILE A 108 2.00 -12.45 16.48
CA ILE A 108 3.03 -12.57 17.50
C ILE A 108 4.11 -11.50 17.26
N PRO A 109 4.57 -10.75 18.28
CA PRO A 109 5.63 -9.75 18.08
C PRO A 109 6.87 -10.33 17.39
N PHE A 110 7.36 -9.66 16.34
CA PHE A 110 8.54 -10.10 15.59
C PHE A 110 9.82 -10.09 16.42
N SER A 111 9.88 -9.29 17.47
CA SER A 111 10.98 -9.36 18.46
C SER A 111 11.16 -10.76 19.09
N GLN A 112 10.12 -11.60 19.05
CA GLN A 112 10.13 -12.96 19.61
C GLN A 112 10.41 -14.07 18.58
N GLN A 113 10.29 -13.79 17.28
CA GLN A 113 10.33 -14.83 16.25
C GLN A 113 11.17 -14.48 15.02
N ALA A 114 11.34 -13.21 14.67
CA ALA A 114 12.09 -12.80 13.48
C ALA A 114 13.60 -12.83 13.75
N SER A 115 14.38 -13.11 12.71
CA SER A 115 15.83 -13.01 12.79
C SER A 115 16.26 -11.55 12.92
N LYS A 116 17.41 -11.33 13.58
CA LYS A 116 17.96 -9.97 13.73
C LYS A 116 18.34 -9.34 12.39
N GLU A 117 18.68 -10.17 11.41
CA GLU A 117 19.04 -9.73 10.06
C GLU A 117 17.84 -9.16 9.30
N LEU A 118 16.62 -9.56 9.65
CA LEU A 118 15.40 -9.06 9.05
C LEU A 118 14.90 -7.78 9.73
N LEU A 119 15.04 -7.70 11.06
CA LEU A 119 14.58 -6.56 11.83
C LEU A 119 15.43 -5.32 11.54
N GLN A 120 14.76 -4.18 11.29
CA GLN A 120 15.37 -2.87 11.03
C GLN A 120 16.35 -2.86 9.84
N ASN A 121 16.15 -3.73 8.86
CA ASN A 121 17.05 -3.90 7.72
C ASN A 121 16.38 -3.69 6.34
N CYS A 122 15.05 -3.61 6.28
CA CYS A 122 14.34 -3.45 5.02
C CYS A 122 14.25 -1.97 4.62
N SER A 123 14.62 -1.67 3.39
CA SER A 123 14.38 -0.34 2.80
C SER A 123 12.95 -0.14 2.33
N PHE A 124 12.28 -1.23 2.01
CA PHE A 124 10.90 -1.24 1.56
C PHE A 124 10.15 -2.41 2.18
N VAL A 125 8.96 -2.14 2.68
CA VAL A 125 8.05 -3.17 3.23
C VAL A 125 6.72 -3.02 2.52
N TYR A 126 6.24 -4.09 1.92
CA TYR A 126 4.94 -4.13 1.29
C TYR A 126 4.03 -5.12 2.01
N ASP A 127 2.90 -4.61 2.49
CA ASP A 127 1.80 -5.37 3.06
C ASP A 127 0.67 -5.45 2.02
N GLY A 128 0.52 -6.61 1.43
CA GLY A 128 -0.43 -6.88 0.36
C GLY A 128 -1.76 -7.45 0.83
N GLY A 129 -2.33 -6.90 1.90
CA GLY A 129 -3.59 -7.37 2.48
C GLY A 129 -3.39 -8.39 3.59
N CYS A 130 -2.30 -8.26 4.36
CA CYS A 130 -2.12 -9.05 5.57
C CYS A 130 -2.93 -8.46 6.73
N LEU A 131 -2.96 -7.12 6.86
CA LEU A 131 -3.63 -6.45 7.99
C LEU A 131 -5.12 -6.76 8.10
N ASP A 132 -5.81 -6.94 6.99
CA ASP A 132 -7.23 -7.29 6.97
C ASP A 132 -7.50 -8.79 7.15
N ASN A 133 -6.45 -9.63 7.06
CA ASN A 133 -6.53 -11.09 7.18
C ASN A 133 -5.98 -11.65 8.51
N VAL A 134 -5.46 -10.81 9.39
CA VAL A 134 -4.98 -11.23 10.72
C VAL A 134 -5.99 -10.86 11.81
N PHE A 135 -5.98 -11.58 12.92
CA PHE A 135 -6.90 -11.34 14.02
C PHE A 135 -6.47 -10.14 14.90
N ASP A 136 -5.17 -9.90 15.01
CA ASP A 136 -4.59 -8.73 15.70
C ASP A 136 -3.86 -7.81 14.70
N PRO A 137 -4.58 -6.96 13.95
CA PRO A 137 -3.98 -6.06 12.98
C PRO A 137 -3.07 -5.00 13.62
N ALA A 138 -3.24 -4.68 14.91
CA ALA A 138 -2.38 -3.73 15.60
C ALA A 138 -0.98 -4.31 15.84
N THR A 139 -0.89 -5.56 16.30
CA THR A 139 0.39 -6.28 16.41
C THR A 139 1.00 -6.49 15.02
N ALA A 140 0.20 -6.84 14.02
CA ALA A 140 0.68 -7.02 12.66
C ALA A 140 1.31 -5.74 12.10
N LEU A 141 0.67 -4.57 12.25
CA LEU A 141 1.24 -3.31 11.79
C LEU A 141 2.55 -2.97 12.50
N LYS A 142 2.64 -3.20 13.82
CA LYS A 142 3.88 -3.02 14.60
C LYS A 142 4.99 -3.94 14.10
N ASN A 143 4.67 -5.18 13.78
CA ASN A 143 5.61 -6.14 13.21
C ASN A 143 6.15 -5.67 11.85
N LEU A 144 5.27 -5.24 10.94
CA LEU A 144 5.65 -4.75 9.62
C LEU A 144 6.62 -3.56 9.70
N VAL A 145 6.31 -2.57 10.55
CA VAL A 145 7.17 -1.40 10.68
C VAL A 145 8.48 -1.70 11.41
N SER A 146 8.54 -2.76 12.22
CA SER A 146 9.78 -3.19 12.88
C SER A 146 10.84 -3.74 11.93
N LEU A 147 10.44 -4.08 10.69
CA LEU A 147 11.36 -4.50 9.63
C LEU A 147 12.10 -3.34 8.99
N LEU A 148 11.57 -2.12 9.06
CA LEU A 148 12.11 -0.96 8.38
C LEU A 148 13.44 -0.48 8.99
N LYS A 149 14.43 -0.24 8.14
CA LYS A 149 15.59 0.58 8.49
C LYS A 149 15.21 2.07 8.54
N PRO A 150 16.04 2.95 9.14
CA PRO A 150 15.84 4.39 9.05
C PRO A 150 15.67 4.85 7.58
N ASN A 151 14.73 5.74 7.33
CA ASN A 151 14.27 6.18 6.01
C ASN A 151 13.73 5.05 5.12
N GLY A 152 13.45 3.88 5.66
CA GLY A 152 12.72 2.83 4.94
C GLY A 152 11.25 3.20 4.77
N ARG A 153 10.67 2.75 3.66
CA ARG A 153 9.28 3.04 3.29
C ARG A 153 8.40 1.80 3.47
N ILE A 154 7.22 2.01 4.00
CA ILE A 154 6.16 1.00 4.03
C ILE A 154 5.04 1.37 3.08
N VAL A 155 4.44 0.37 2.48
CA VAL A 155 3.17 0.45 1.75
C VAL A 155 2.23 -0.61 2.30
N ASN A 156 1.08 -0.17 2.84
CA ASN A 156 -0.01 -1.04 3.23
C ASN A 156 -1.14 -0.95 2.22
N TRP A 157 -1.65 -2.10 1.84
CA TRP A 157 -2.84 -2.27 1.04
C TRP A 157 -3.81 -3.18 1.77
N ALA A 158 -5.00 -2.69 2.10
CA ALA A 158 -5.99 -3.46 2.87
C ALA A 158 -7.42 -3.15 2.44
N ALA A 159 -8.34 -4.04 2.74
CA ALA A 159 -9.76 -3.79 2.58
C ALA A 159 -10.24 -2.71 3.56
N ALA A 160 -10.94 -1.70 3.04
CA ALA A 160 -11.54 -0.64 3.84
C ALA A 160 -13.06 -0.83 4.03
N SER A 161 -13.73 -1.55 3.12
CA SER A 161 -15.14 -1.89 3.25
C SER A 161 -15.54 -3.06 2.35
N ASN A 162 -16.60 -3.77 2.73
CA ASN A 162 -17.34 -4.75 1.92
C ASN A 162 -16.47 -5.85 1.26
N TRP A 163 -15.38 -6.27 1.90
CA TRP A 163 -14.54 -7.33 1.38
C TRP A 163 -14.83 -8.66 2.12
N PRO A 164 -15.42 -9.67 1.44
CA PRO A 164 -15.70 -10.95 2.07
C PRO A 164 -14.39 -11.69 2.40
N GLY A 165 -14.34 -12.28 3.58
CA GLY A 165 -13.17 -13.04 4.05
C GLY A 165 -12.15 -12.24 4.86
N ALA A 166 -12.21 -10.92 4.88
CA ALA A 166 -11.38 -10.12 5.77
C ALA A 166 -11.87 -10.21 7.22
N TYR A 167 -10.95 -10.33 8.19
CA TYR A 167 -11.28 -10.24 9.62
C TYR A 167 -11.52 -8.81 10.05
N ALA A 168 -10.78 -7.86 9.47
CA ALA A 168 -10.90 -6.45 9.82
C ALA A 168 -11.02 -5.58 8.56
N MET A 169 -11.80 -4.50 8.66
CA MET A 169 -11.80 -3.43 7.67
C MET A 169 -10.93 -2.30 8.19
N VAL A 170 -9.87 -1.99 7.45
CA VAL A 170 -8.86 -1.01 7.88
C VAL A 170 -9.28 0.38 7.45
N SER A 171 -9.48 1.27 8.40
CA SER A 171 -9.84 2.65 8.08
C SER A 171 -8.61 3.50 7.73
N PRO A 172 -8.73 4.50 6.85
CA PRO A 172 -7.67 5.47 6.57
C PRO A 172 -7.15 6.18 7.81
N GLU A 173 -8.05 6.56 8.73
CA GLU A 173 -7.73 7.19 10.02
C GLU A 173 -6.81 6.33 10.87
N TRP A 174 -7.03 5.01 10.92
CA TRP A 174 -6.27 4.09 11.74
C TRP A 174 -4.80 4.04 11.31
N LEU A 175 -4.55 3.94 10.00
CA LEU A 175 -3.19 3.94 9.45
C LEU A 175 -2.52 5.31 9.62
N PHE A 176 -3.24 6.39 9.28
CA PHE A 176 -2.72 7.74 9.42
C PHE A 176 -2.28 8.04 10.86
N SER A 177 -3.15 7.79 11.83
CA SER A 177 -2.89 8.08 13.25
C SER A 177 -1.73 7.29 13.82
N PHE A 178 -1.58 6.02 13.39
CA PHE A 178 -0.44 5.21 13.80
C PHE A 178 0.88 5.81 13.29
N TYR A 179 0.98 6.13 12.02
CA TYR A 179 2.20 6.68 11.44
C TYR A 179 2.53 8.06 12.00
N ALA A 180 1.53 8.94 12.10
CA ALA A 180 1.71 10.30 12.62
C ALA A 180 2.23 10.31 14.07
N LEU A 181 1.83 9.33 14.89
CA LEU A 181 2.25 9.25 16.30
C LEU A 181 3.62 8.58 16.49
N ASN A 182 4.08 7.81 15.51
CA ASN A 182 5.22 6.91 15.66
C ASN A 182 6.47 7.33 14.85
N GLY A 183 6.62 8.63 14.55
CA GLY A 183 7.85 9.15 13.97
C GLY A 183 8.02 8.85 12.48
N PHE A 184 6.91 8.70 11.76
CA PHE A 184 6.92 8.59 10.31
C PHE A 184 6.73 9.97 9.66
N LYS A 185 7.38 10.16 8.52
CA LYS A 185 7.23 11.31 7.62
C LYS A 185 6.64 10.87 6.29
N ASN A 186 6.34 11.84 5.41
CA ASN A 186 5.81 11.60 4.07
C ASN A 186 4.57 10.68 4.08
N ILE A 187 3.72 10.86 5.10
CA ILE A 187 2.54 10.02 5.30
C ILE A 187 1.50 10.39 4.27
N ARG A 188 1.09 9.40 3.48
CA ARG A 188 0.01 9.52 2.51
C ARG A 188 -0.93 8.36 2.66
N VAL A 189 -2.20 8.67 2.78
CA VAL A 189 -3.26 7.66 2.86
C VAL A 189 -4.27 7.94 1.77
N TYR A 190 -4.60 6.92 1.01
CA TYR A 190 -5.53 7.00 -0.11
C TYR A 190 -6.65 5.99 0.05
N LEU A 191 -7.80 6.34 -0.48
CA LEU A 191 -8.91 5.44 -0.67
C LEU A 191 -9.08 5.15 -2.16
N PHE A 192 -9.16 3.87 -2.50
CA PHE A 192 -9.36 3.37 -3.86
C PHE A 192 -10.78 2.83 -3.98
N LEU A 193 -11.51 3.34 -4.92
CA LEU A 193 -12.85 2.89 -5.26
C LEU A 193 -12.84 2.29 -6.66
N PRO A 194 -12.79 0.96 -6.78
CA PRO A 194 -12.90 0.31 -8.07
C PRO A 194 -14.28 0.50 -8.68
N PHE A 195 -14.32 0.64 -9.99
CA PHE A 195 -15.55 0.67 -10.76
C PHE A 195 -15.39 -0.07 -12.07
N ASP A 196 -16.50 -0.66 -12.53
CA ASP A 196 -16.60 -1.32 -13.83
C ASP A 196 -17.21 -0.36 -14.84
N ASP A 197 -16.45 0.01 -15.85
CA ASP A 197 -16.91 0.80 -17.02
C ASP A 197 -17.08 -0.06 -18.27
N GLY A 198 -17.03 -1.39 -18.11
CA GLY A 198 -17.10 -2.36 -19.21
C GLY A 198 -15.79 -2.53 -20.00
N SER A 199 -14.75 -1.74 -19.72
CA SER A 199 -13.47 -1.81 -20.43
C SER A 199 -12.47 -2.78 -19.80
N SER A 200 -12.70 -3.19 -18.56
CA SER A 200 -11.77 -4.03 -17.78
C SER A 200 -12.53 -4.96 -16.84
N LYS A 201 -11.85 -6.00 -16.37
CA LYS A 201 -12.41 -7.01 -15.47
C LYS A 201 -11.59 -7.13 -14.19
N TRP A 202 -12.25 -7.54 -13.12
CA TRP A 202 -11.58 -7.92 -11.90
C TRP A 202 -10.42 -8.93 -12.18
N PRO A 203 -9.22 -8.79 -11.58
CA PRO A 203 -8.84 -7.82 -10.55
C PRO A 203 -8.32 -6.46 -11.07
N ASN A 204 -8.33 -6.23 -12.36
CA ASN A 204 -7.73 -5.06 -13.03
C ASN A 204 -8.79 -4.03 -13.47
N LEU A 205 -9.72 -3.67 -12.59
CA LEU A 205 -10.68 -2.59 -12.81
C LEU A 205 -10.00 -1.22 -12.77
N LYS A 206 -10.66 -0.20 -13.31
CA LYS A 206 -10.31 1.19 -13.02
C LYS A 206 -10.62 1.53 -11.57
N ALA A 207 -9.93 2.51 -11.00
CA ALA A 207 -10.21 2.97 -9.66
C ALA A 207 -10.12 4.50 -9.56
N SER A 208 -11.13 5.09 -8.94
CA SER A 208 -11.05 6.47 -8.47
C SER A 208 -10.22 6.52 -7.20
N VAL A 209 -9.30 7.47 -7.13
CA VAL A 209 -8.36 7.63 -6.00
C VAL A 209 -8.66 8.91 -5.27
N PHE A 210 -8.78 8.81 -3.96
CA PHE A 210 -9.04 9.94 -3.07
C PHE A 210 -7.93 10.03 -2.04
N ARG A 211 -7.39 11.23 -1.83
CA ARG A 211 -6.46 11.53 -0.74
C ARG A 211 -7.23 11.70 0.54
N TYR A 212 -6.84 10.97 1.59
CA TYR A 212 -7.36 11.16 2.94
C TYR A 212 -6.64 12.32 3.64
N SER A 213 -7.43 13.17 4.31
CA SER A 213 -6.96 14.24 5.19
C SER A 213 -7.62 14.11 6.56
N PRO A 214 -6.85 14.03 7.66
CA PRO A 214 -7.41 13.88 8.99
C PRO A 214 -8.11 15.17 9.46
N ILE A 215 -9.16 15.03 10.27
CA ILE A 215 -9.78 16.13 10.97
C ILE A 215 -9.31 16.11 12.42
N PHE A 216 -8.63 17.17 12.86
CA PHE A 216 -8.06 17.29 14.21
C PHE A 216 -8.97 17.97 15.23
N THR A 217 -10.01 18.62 14.77
CA THR A 217 -11.00 19.25 15.65
C THR A 217 -12.38 19.02 15.07
N ARG A 218 -13.35 18.72 15.92
CA ARG A 218 -14.74 18.80 15.51
C ARG A 218 -15.03 20.24 15.06
N ALA A 219 -15.08 20.43 13.76
CA ALA A 219 -15.59 21.68 13.23
C ALA A 219 -17.05 21.85 13.67
N GLU A 220 -17.44 23.07 14.01
CA GLU A 220 -18.83 23.39 14.28
C GLU A 220 -19.68 23.00 13.07
N GLY A 221 -20.69 22.14 13.28
CA GLY A 221 -21.51 21.59 12.19
C GLY A 221 -20.99 20.31 11.52
N TRP A 222 -19.95 19.66 12.07
CA TRP A 222 -19.52 18.36 11.58
C TRP A 222 -20.63 17.31 11.70
N ASP A 223 -20.99 16.72 10.56
CA ASP A 223 -22.00 15.68 10.47
C ASP A 223 -21.32 14.37 10.02
N PRO A 224 -21.19 13.37 10.92
CA PRO A 224 -20.54 12.09 10.59
C PRO A 224 -21.24 11.34 9.45
N TRP A 225 -22.54 11.54 9.27
CA TRP A 225 -23.30 10.90 8.21
C TRP A 225 -22.99 11.48 6.83
N LYS A 226 -22.65 12.78 6.77
CA LYS A 226 -22.19 13.42 5.52
C LYS A 226 -20.74 13.09 5.20
N ALA A 227 -19.95 12.80 6.24
CA ALA A 227 -18.56 12.36 6.08
C ALA A 227 -18.43 10.85 5.84
N ALA A 228 -19.49 10.08 6.11
CA ALA A 228 -19.48 8.64 5.94
C ALA A 228 -19.39 8.27 4.44
N LEU A 229 -18.49 7.35 4.14
CA LEU A 229 -18.36 6.76 2.80
C LEU A 229 -19.58 5.87 2.54
N SER A 230 -20.61 6.40 1.93
CA SER A 230 -21.74 5.62 1.44
C SER A 230 -21.52 5.25 -0.03
N HIS A 231 -20.77 4.17 -0.27
CA HIS A 231 -20.70 3.57 -1.61
C HIS A 231 -21.40 2.23 -1.57
N PRO A 232 -22.70 2.16 -1.86
CA PRO A 232 -23.46 0.93 -1.80
C PRO A 232 -22.96 -0.07 -2.85
N GLY A 233 -22.51 -1.23 -2.39
CA GLY A 233 -22.31 -2.41 -3.23
C GLY A 233 -20.92 -2.60 -3.84
N HIS A 234 -19.96 -1.71 -3.65
CA HIS A 234 -18.59 -1.90 -4.13
C HIS A 234 -17.59 -1.97 -2.97
N PRO A 235 -16.55 -2.82 -3.07
CA PRO A 235 -15.46 -2.82 -2.10
C PRO A 235 -14.67 -1.50 -2.19
N ALA A 236 -14.22 -1.00 -1.05
CA ALA A 236 -13.25 0.07 -0.96
C ALA A 236 -11.95 -0.48 -0.39
N PHE A 237 -10.82 0.05 -0.87
CA PHE A 237 -9.50 -0.33 -0.40
C PHE A 237 -8.77 0.89 0.11
N VAL A 238 -8.05 0.72 1.22
CA VAL A 238 -7.14 1.74 1.73
C VAL A 238 -5.72 1.40 1.31
N LEU A 239 -4.99 2.42 0.92
CA LEU A 239 -3.56 2.37 0.74
C LEU A 239 -2.92 3.44 1.61
N ALA A 240 -1.92 3.05 2.38
CA ALA A 240 -1.07 3.99 3.09
C ALA A 240 0.39 3.79 2.70
N THR A 241 1.12 4.88 2.58
CA THR A 241 2.59 4.87 2.50
C THR A 241 3.17 5.88 3.47
N ALA A 242 4.26 5.50 4.10
CA ALA A 242 4.97 6.34 5.06
C ALA A 242 6.46 5.95 5.12
N GLU A 243 7.31 6.89 5.50
CA GLU A 243 8.75 6.68 5.69
C GLU A 243 9.10 6.77 7.17
N LEU A 244 9.87 5.81 7.66
CA LEU A 244 10.35 5.80 9.04
C LEU A 244 11.50 6.81 9.18
N GLU A 245 11.26 7.94 9.86
CA GLU A 245 12.32 8.93 10.08
C GLU A 245 13.27 8.51 11.21
N PHE A 246 12.69 8.04 12.31
CA PHE A 246 13.47 7.60 13.46
C PHE A 246 13.14 6.14 13.78
N PRO A 247 14.15 5.26 13.88
CA PRO A 247 13.88 3.89 14.29
C PRO A 247 13.27 3.91 15.67
N GLY A 248 12.04 3.43 15.77
CA GLY A 248 11.40 3.16 17.07
C GLY A 248 12.15 2.04 17.80
N GLN A 249 11.95 1.95 19.10
CA GLN A 249 12.27 0.71 19.81
C GLN A 249 11.32 -0.37 19.31
N LEU A 250 11.81 -1.57 19.04
CA LEU A 250 11.02 -2.68 18.46
C LEU A 250 9.70 -2.95 19.21
N ASP A 251 9.66 -2.67 20.51
CA ASP A 251 8.49 -2.84 21.37
C ASP A 251 7.92 -1.51 21.90
N GLY A 252 8.38 -0.38 21.35
CA GLY A 252 8.05 0.96 21.87
C GLY A 252 6.99 1.73 21.07
N TRP A 253 6.28 1.07 20.14
CA TRP A 253 5.26 1.73 19.32
C TRP A 253 4.09 2.24 20.14
N LYS A 254 3.78 3.52 19.99
CA LYS A 254 2.66 4.18 20.68
C LYS A 254 1.33 3.78 20.06
N THR A 255 0.33 3.55 20.90
CA THR A 255 -1.04 3.31 20.47
C THR A 255 -1.73 4.64 20.17
N PRO A 256 -2.25 4.86 18.98
CA PRO A 256 -2.92 6.10 18.62
C PRO A 256 -4.28 6.27 19.31
N ILE A 257 -4.67 7.52 19.45
CA ILE A 257 -6.04 7.95 19.76
C ILE A 257 -6.59 8.59 18.48
N GLN A 258 -7.88 8.45 18.24
CA GLN A 258 -8.52 9.03 17.06
C GLN A 258 -8.22 10.53 16.94
N SER A 259 -7.87 10.98 15.76
CA SER A 259 -7.38 12.37 15.51
C SER A 259 -8.37 13.44 15.94
N HIS A 260 -9.67 13.20 15.82
CA HIS A 260 -10.69 14.18 16.23
C HIS A 260 -10.80 14.41 17.75
N TYR A 261 -10.17 13.57 18.58
CA TYR A 261 -10.01 13.82 20.02
C TYR A 261 -8.71 14.55 20.37
N LEU A 262 -7.84 14.73 19.38
CA LEU A 262 -6.53 15.33 19.57
C LEU A 262 -6.53 16.77 19.08
N THR A 263 -5.69 17.58 19.70
CA THR A 263 -5.33 18.89 19.14
C THR A 263 -4.09 18.75 18.26
N LYS A 264 -3.81 19.77 17.46
CA LYS A 264 -2.62 19.81 16.62
C LYS A 264 -1.31 19.62 17.41
N ASP A 265 -1.30 19.93 18.68
CA ASP A 265 -0.11 19.83 19.55
C ASP A 265 0.27 18.41 19.95
N HIS A 266 -0.59 17.42 19.66
CA HIS A 266 -0.34 16.01 19.96
C HIS A 266 0.53 15.33 18.90
N PHE A 267 0.75 15.94 17.75
CA PHE A 267 1.54 15.40 16.66
C PHE A 267 2.73 16.32 16.36
N ASP A 268 3.82 15.75 15.92
CA ASP A 268 4.88 16.55 15.30
C ASP A 268 4.48 16.88 13.85
N TRP A 269 3.90 18.07 13.67
CA TRP A 269 3.41 18.56 12.38
C TRP A 269 4.49 18.67 11.30
N ARG A 270 5.75 18.72 11.67
CA ARG A 270 6.85 18.70 10.70
C ARG A 270 6.92 17.34 9.98
N LEU A 271 6.46 16.29 10.66
CA LEU A 271 6.41 14.93 10.12
C LEU A 271 5.12 14.66 9.34
N VAL A 272 4.08 15.41 9.63
CA VAL A 272 2.70 15.19 9.15
C VAL A 272 2.19 16.40 8.35
N SER A 273 3.06 17.12 7.66
CA SER A 273 2.61 18.29 6.91
C SER A 273 1.61 17.88 5.82
N ASN A 274 0.48 18.61 5.75
CA ASN A 274 -0.47 18.48 4.63
C ASN A 274 0.14 18.92 3.30
N ASP A 275 1.36 19.48 3.33
CA ASP A 275 2.12 19.93 2.17
C ASP A 275 2.89 18.79 1.49
N THR A 276 2.84 17.55 2.04
CA THR A 276 3.42 16.39 1.35
C THR A 276 2.69 16.16 0.03
N PRO A 277 3.36 16.33 -1.13
CA PRO A 277 2.72 16.14 -2.43
C PRO A 277 2.17 14.73 -2.56
N ASP A 278 1.17 14.55 -3.42
CA ASP A 278 0.69 13.22 -3.78
C ASP A 278 1.81 12.40 -4.43
N LEU A 279 1.69 11.07 -4.33
CA LEU A 279 2.55 10.19 -5.12
C LEU A 279 2.40 10.52 -6.61
N PRO A 280 3.51 10.47 -7.38
CA PRO A 280 3.49 10.80 -8.81
C PRO A 280 2.80 9.70 -9.64
N PHE A 281 1.51 9.50 -9.40
CA PHE A 281 0.69 8.55 -10.15
C PHE A 281 0.57 8.93 -11.63
N VAL A 282 0.48 7.92 -12.48
CA VAL A 282 0.12 8.10 -13.88
C VAL A 282 -1.40 7.89 -14.00
N PHE A 283 -2.15 8.99 -13.95
CA PHE A 283 -3.60 8.98 -14.10
C PHE A 283 -4.03 8.90 -15.58
N VAL A 284 -5.21 8.34 -15.83
CA VAL A 284 -5.86 8.49 -17.13
C VAL A 284 -6.36 9.93 -17.30
N ASP A 285 -6.35 10.40 -18.54
CA ASP A 285 -6.87 11.72 -18.88
C ASP A 285 -8.35 11.83 -18.52
N ASN A 286 -8.68 12.80 -17.67
CA ASN A 286 -9.96 12.92 -16.96
C ASN A 286 -11.10 13.52 -17.81
N GLN A 287 -11.05 13.47 -19.14
CA GLN A 287 -12.06 14.12 -20.00
C GLN A 287 -13.45 13.47 -19.95
N ASN A 288 -13.57 12.25 -19.40
CA ASN A 288 -14.84 11.52 -19.28
C ASN A 288 -15.20 11.08 -17.85
N ASP A 289 -14.76 11.83 -16.85
CA ASP A 289 -15.06 11.51 -15.48
C ASP A 289 -16.55 11.59 -15.17
N ASN A 290 -17.09 10.45 -14.80
CA ASN A 290 -18.48 10.33 -14.39
C ASN A 290 -18.68 11.09 -13.08
N GLU A 291 -19.27 12.27 -13.11
CA GLU A 291 -19.60 13.11 -11.94
C GLU A 291 -20.30 12.31 -10.81
N ALA A 292 -21.02 11.24 -11.17
CA ALA A 292 -21.69 10.37 -10.20
C ALA A 292 -20.71 9.67 -9.25
N ILE A 293 -19.46 9.42 -9.67
CA ILE A 293 -18.44 8.77 -8.85
C ILE A 293 -17.74 9.79 -7.94
N ARG A 294 -17.70 11.07 -8.33
CA ARG A 294 -17.08 12.15 -7.55
C ARG A 294 -17.96 12.66 -6.41
N ARG A 295 -19.29 12.69 -6.60
CA ARG A 295 -20.23 13.32 -5.67
C ARG A 295 -20.32 12.70 -4.27
N PRO A 296 -20.21 11.38 -4.06
CA PRO A 296 -20.32 10.80 -2.72
C PRO A 296 -19.17 11.15 -1.79
N PHE A 297 -18.04 11.64 -2.32
CA PHE A 297 -16.77 11.76 -1.61
C PHE A 297 -16.24 13.18 -1.49
N ASN A 298 -17.03 14.18 -1.82
CA ASN A 298 -16.64 15.57 -1.62
C ASN A 298 -16.84 15.92 -0.15
N SER A 299 -15.98 15.38 0.69
CA SER A 299 -15.93 15.66 2.13
C SER A 299 -14.60 16.33 2.46
N ASP A 300 -14.54 17.05 3.58
CA ASP A 300 -13.30 17.67 4.08
C ASP A 300 -12.19 16.61 4.36
N HIS A 301 -12.55 15.32 4.42
CA HIS A 301 -11.63 14.21 4.66
C HIS A 301 -11.05 13.58 3.39
N TYR A 302 -11.72 13.70 2.25
CA TYR A 302 -11.35 12.99 1.04
C TYR A 302 -11.37 13.90 -0.17
N GLY A 303 -10.19 14.24 -0.67
CA GLY A 303 -10.02 14.96 -1.94
C GLY A 303 -9.83 13.97 -3.09
N PHE A 304 -10.66 14.08 -4.13
CA PHE A 304 -10.43 13.33 -5.36
C PHE A 304 -9.16 13.82 -6.05
N ILE A 305 -8.25 12.89 -6.40
CA ILE A 305 -6.97 13.22 -7.04
C ILE A 305 -6.83 12.68 -8.45
N GLY A 306 -7.62 11.69 -8.84
CA GLY A 306 -7.60 11.15 -10.20
C GLY A 306 -8.15 9.75 -10.31
N THR A 307 -8.11 9.22 -11.53
CA THR A 307 -8.52 7.85 -11.86
C THR A 307 -7.33 7.07 -12.39
N LEU A 308 -7.08 5.90 -11.81
CA LEU A 308 -6.09 4.96 -12.32
C LEU A 308 -6.72 4.01 -13.33
N ALA A 309 -6.06 3.87 -14.47
CA ALA A 309 -6.42 2.88 -15.47
C ALA A 309 -5.92 1.49 -15.10
N THR A 310 -6.43 0.50 -15.81
CA THR A 310 -5.85 -0.85 -15.82
C THR A 310 -4.45 -0.88 -16.45
N MET A 311 -4.14 0.12 -17.27
CA MET A 311 -2.84 0.26 -17.92
C MET A 311 -2.46 1.72 -18.01
N PRO A 312 -1.18 2.07 -17.79
CA PRO A 312 -0.70 3.41 -18.06
C PRO A 312 -0.82 3.69 -19.57
N HIS A 313 -1.29 4.88 -19.91
CA HIS A 313 -1.23 5.36 -21.29
C HIS A 313 0.25 5.66 -21.64
N SER A 314 0.65 5.20 -22.81
CA SER A 314 1.96 5.53 -23.41
C SER A 314 1.96 6.96 -23.88
#